data_dea18884fd54cf802586863724310f3f
#
_entry.id   dea18884fd54cf802586863724310f3f
#
_cell.length_a   1.000
_cell.length_b   1.000
_cell.length_c   1.000
_cell.angle_alpha   90.00
_cell.angle_beta   90.00
_cell.angle_gamma   90.00
#
_symmetry.space_group_name_H-M   'P 1'
#
loop_
_entity.id
_entity.type
_entity.pdbx_description
1 polymer ?
#
loop_
_entity_poly.entity_id
_entity_poly.type
_entity_poly.pdbx_seq_one_letter_code
_entity_poly.pdbx_strand_id
1 'polypeptide(L)'
;MPKDTTIKSVLIIGSGPIVIGQACEFDYAGSQSARSLREEGIEVILINSNPATIMTDPSMADHVYLKPLTTKSIIEILKAHPQIDAVLPTMGGQTALNLCIEADEKGIWKDFDVRLIGVDINAINITEDREQFKNLLNKIGIPQAPAKTANSFLQGKEIEQEFGFPLVIRPSFTLG
;
A
#
# COMPACT_ATOMS: atom_id res chain seq x y z
N MET A 1 11.00 -7.76 18.34
CA MET A 1 10.19 -8.99 18.18
C MET A 1 11.08 -10.06 17.59
N PRO A 2 10.94 -11.34 17.95
CA PRO A 2 11.72 -12.39 17.31
C PRO A 2 11.34 -12.49 15.81
N LYS A 3 12.32 -12.90 14.98
CA LYS A 3 12.13 -13.17 13.57
C LYS A 3 11.04 -14.23 13.36
N ASP A 4 10.13 -14.01 12.41
CA ASP A 4 9.21 -15.05 11.94
C ASP A 4 9.96 -16.02 11.01
N THR A 5 10.29 -17.19 11.54
CA THR A 5 11.07 -18.20 10.81
C THR A 5 10.27 -18.94 9.73
N THR A 6 8.96 -18.69 9.65
CA THR A 6 8.11 -19.29 8.60
C THR A 6 8.18 -18.51 7.27
N ILE A 7 8.63 -17.24 7.30
CA ILE A 7 8.83 -16.44 6.09
C ILE A 7 10.27 -16.61 5.60
N LYS A 8 10.40 -17.03 4.34
CA LYS A 8 11.69 -17.24 3.67
C LYS A 8 11.85 -16.45 2.39
N SER A 9 10.74 -16.09 1.75
CA SER A 9 10.73 -15.36 0.48
C SER A 9 9.60 -14.33 0.46
N VAL A 10 9.93 -13.08 0.13
CA VAL A 10 9.01 -11.94 0.20
C VAL A 10 8.95 -11.21 -1.13
N LEU A 11 7.73 -10.99 -1.63
CA LEU A 11 7.46 -10.08 -2.74
C LEU A 11 7.27 -8.65 -2.23
N ILE A 12 8.12 -7.72 -2.64
CA ILE A 12 7.94 -6.28 -2.41
C ILE A 12 7.28 -5.64 -3.63
N ILE A 13 6.21 -4.89 -3.41
CA ILE A 13 5.55 -4.12 -4.46
C ILE A 13 6.02 -2.66 -4.35
N GLY A 14 6.67 -2.17 -5.40
CA GLY A 14 7.13 -0.79 -5.50
C GLY A 14 6.02 0.21 -5.84
N SER A 15 6.37 1.50 -5.84
CA SER A 15 5.43 2.61 -6.01
C SER A 15 5.10 2.95 -7.47
N GLY A 16 5.81 2.35 -8.42
CA GLY A 16 5.73 2.82 -9.81
C GLY A 16 6.46 4.13 -10.03
N PRO A 17 6.12 4.89 -11.07
CA PRO A 17 6.70 6.22 -11.32
C PRO A 17 6.36 7.17 -10.17
N ILE A 18 7.33 8.01 -9.79
CA ILE A 18 7.11 9.10 -8.83
C ILE A 18 6.18 10.12 -9.49
N VAL A 19 5.06 10.40 -8.84
CA VAL A 19 4.12 11.45 -9.25
C VAL A 19 4.29 12.71 -8.38
N ILE A 20 3.83 13.85 -8.90
CA ILE A 20 3.86 15.11 -8.15
C ILE A 20 3.06 14.92 -6.84
N GLY A 21 3.66 15.29 -5.71
CA GLY A 21 3.08 15.10 -4.37
C GLY A 21 3.51 13.81 -3.66
N GLN A 22 4.14 12.86 -4.36
CA GLN A 22 4.86 11.74 -3.75
C GLN A 22 6.35 12.07 -3.74
N ALA A 23 6.94 12.04 -2.57
CA ALA A 23 8.38 12.24 -2.43
C ALA A 23 9.17 10.95 -2.72
N CYS A 24 10.49 11.04 -2.66
CA CYS A 24 11.38 9.88 -2.85
C CYS A 24 11.37 8.91 -1.66
N GLU A 25 10.50 9.10 -0.68
CA GLU A 25 10.41 8.24 0.52
C GLU A 25 10.16 6.78 0.18
N PHE A 26 9.39 6.51 -0.89
CA PHE A 26 9.11 5.13 -1.30
C PHE A 26 10.33 4.45 -1.91
N ASP A 27 11.19 5.18 -2.64
CA ASP A 27 12.46 4.64 -3.14
C ASP A 27 13.36 4.22 -1.99
N TYR A 28 13.50 5.10 -0.99
CA TYR A 28 14.29 4.81 0.20
C TYR A 28 13.67 3.68 1.03
N ALA A 29 12.38 3.77 1.36
CA ALA A 29 11.69 2.78 2.17
C ALA A 29 11.74 1.38 1.54
N GLY A 30 11.49 1.28 0.23
CA GLY A 30 11.55 0.02 -0.49
C GLY A 30 12.95 -0.58 -0.54
N SER A 31 13.96 0.25 -0.81
CA SER A 31 15.36 -0.18 -0.83
C SER A 31 15.84 -0.65 0.55
N GLN A 32 15.49 0.07 1.63
CA GLN A 32 15.84 -0.30 2.99
C GLN A 32 15.10 -1.57 3.43
N SER A 33 13.85 -1.74 3.03
CA SER A 33 13.09 -2.97 3.33
C SER A 33 13.70 -4.19 2.65
N ALA A 34 14.07 -4.06 1.37
CA ALA A 34 14.75 -5.13 0.65
C ALA A 34 16.08 -5.51 1.33
N ARG A 35 16.87 -4.50 1.70
CA ARG A 35 18.13 -4.71 2.41
C ARG A 35 17.91 -5.40 3.75
N SER A 36 16.98 -4.91 4.58
CA SER A 36 16.70 -5.47 5.91
C SER A 36 16.24 -6.92 5.83
N LEU A 37 15.38 -7.26 4.86
CA LEU A 37 14.92 -8.63 4.65
C LEU A 37 16.08 -9.56 4.24
N ARG A 38 16.96 -9.09 3.35
CA ARG A 38 18.15 -9.87 2.94
C ARG A 38 19.16 -10.05 4.08
N GLU A 39 19.37 -9.03 4.92
CA GLU A 39 20.19 -9.12 6.14
C GLU A 39 19.65 -10.17 7.12
N GLU A 40 18.33 -10.37 7.15
CA GLU A 40 17.67 -11.45 7.89
C GLU A 40 17.71 -12.81 7.16
N GLY A 41 18.33 -12.90 5.99
CA GLY A 41 18.42 -14.13 5.20
C GLY A 41 17.09 -14.52 4.52
N ILE A 42 16.24 -13.54 4.22
CA ILE A 42 14.99 -13.71 3.48
C ILE A 42 15.26 -13.37 2.03
N GLU A 43 14.82 -14.25 1.12
CA GLU A 43 14.88 -13.98 -0.32
C GLU A 43 13.90 -12.86 -0.69
N VAL A 44 14.37 -11.89 -1.47
CA VAL A 44 13.58 -10.73 -1.86
C VAL A 44 13.33 -10.73 -3.36
N ILE A 45 12.06 -10.76 -3.72
CA ILE A 45 11.57 -10.53 -5.07
C ILE A 45 10.94 -9.13 -5.09
N LEU A 46 11.33 -8.28 -6.04
CA LEU A 46 10.83 -6.92 -6.14
C LEU A 46 10.20 -6.67 -7.49
N ILE A 47 8.99 -6.09 -7.49
CA ILE A 47 8.35 -5.58 -8.70
C ILE A 47 8.21 -4.07 -8.63
N ASN A 48 8.63 -3.38 -9.68
CA ASN A 48 8.39 -1.95 -9.86
C ASN A 48 8.33 -1.63 -11.36
N SER A 49 7.53 -0.64 -11.75
CA SER A 49 7.45 -0.18 -13.14
C SER A 49 8.37 1.00 -13.45
N ASN A 50 9.03 1.57 -12.44
CA ASN A 50 9.95 2.70 -12.62
C ASN A 50 11.39 2.20 -12.86
N PRO A 51 11.99 2.44 -14.04
CA PRO A 51 13.37 2.04 -14.30
C PRO A 51 14.40 3.00 -13.69
N ALA A 52 13.99 4.17 -13.22
CA ALA A 52 14.86 5.25 -12.75
C ALA A 52 14.88 5.38 -11.22
N THR A 53 14.68 4.28 -10.51
CA THR A 53 14.74 4.22 -9.04
C THR A 53 15.84 3.28 -8.57
N ILE A 54 16.44 3.58 -7.42
CA ILE A 54 17.41 2.68 -6.78
C ILE A 54 16.78 1.34 -6.38
N MET A 55 15.47 1.29 -6.14
CA MET A 55 14.76 0.03 -5.86
C MET A 55 14.94 -1.02 -6.98
N THR A 56 15.01 -0.58 -8.23
CA THR A 56 15.15 -1.48 -9.40
C THR A 56 16.59 -1.75 -9.80
N ASP A 57 17.57 -1.28 -9.01
CA ASP A 57 18.95 -1.70 -9.18
C ASP A 57 19.06 -3.22 -8.91
N PRO A 58 19.71 -3.99 -9.81
CA PRO A 58 19.83 -5.45 -9.65
C PRO A 58 20.48 -5.90 -8.34
N SER A 59 21.23 -5.03 -7.67
CA SER A 59 21.85 -5.33 -6.36
C SER A 59 20.90 -5.22 -5.16
N MET A 60 19.73 -4.60 -5.34
CA MET A 60 18.80 -4.31 -4.23
C MET A 60 18.00 -5.54 -3.78
N ALA A 61 17.65 -6.44 -4.70
CA ALA A 61 16.89 -7.64 -4.41
C ALA A 61 17.51 -8.86 -5.09
N ASP A 62 17.11 -10.06 -4.69
CA ASP A 62 17.58 -11.28 -5.33
C ASP A 62 16.99 -11.43 -6.74
N HIS A 63 15.76 -10.94 -6.92
CA HIS A 63 15.09 -10.85 -8.22
C HIS A 63 14.38 -9.50 -8.37
N VAL A 64 14.69 -8.79 -9.44
CA VAL A 64 14.08 -7.50 -9.77
C VAL A 64 13.25 -7.61 -11.04
N TYR A 65 11.97 -7.31 -10.95
CA TYR A 65 11.03 -7.29 -12.07
C TYR A 65 10.64 -5.88 -12.45
N LEU A 66 11.17 -5.40 -13.58
CA LEU A 66 10.74 -4.14 -14.19
C LEU A 66 9.51 -4.42 -15.05
N LYS A 67 8.33 -4.40 -14.43
CA LYS A 67 7.04 -4.72 -15.06
C LYS A 67 5.95 -3.74 -14.63
N PRO A 68 4.88 -3.58 -15.41
CA PRO A 68 3.69 -2.85 -14.99
C PRO A 68 3.13 -3.43 -13.69
N LEU A 69 2.69 -2.55 -12.79
CA LEU A 69 2.08 -2.91 -11.52
C LEU A 69 0.62 -3.33 -11.75
N THR A 70 0.44 -4.59 -12.12
CA THR A 70 -0.87 -5.19 -12.43
C THR A 70 -0.99 -6.57 -11.81
N THR A 71 -2.22 -7.02 -11.56
CA THR A 71 -2.49 -8.37 -11.05
C THR A 71 -1.96 -9.47 -11.99
N LYS A 72 -1.92 -9.21 -13.30
CA LYS A 72 -1.31 -10.11 -14.27
C LYS A 72 0.19 -10.29 -14.01
N SER A 73 0.91 -9.20 -13.81
CA SER A 73 2.35 -9.25 -13.50
C SER A 73 2.62 -9.96 -12.18
N ILE A 74 1.77 -9.75 -11.16
CA ILE A 74 1.85 -10.46 -9.89
C ILE A 74 1.71 -11.98 -10.11
N ILE A 75 0.69 -12.42 -10.84
CA ILE A 75 0.47 -13.85 -11.14
C ILE A 75 1.68 -14.45 -11.88
N GLU A 76 2.24 -13.74 -12.86
CA GLU A 76 3.43 -14.19 -13.59
C GLU A 76 4.63 -14.40 -12.66
N ILE A 77 4.85 -13.47 -11.70
CA ILE A 77 5.93 -13.57 -10.73
C ILE A 77 5.68 -14.72 -9.75
N LEU A 78 4.48 -14.86 -9.21
CA LEU A 78 4.13 -15.95 -8.29
C LEU A 78 4.26 -17.33 -8.94
N LYS A 79 3.97 -17.44 -10.24
CA LYS A 79 4.21 -18.68 -10.99
C LYS A 79 5.69 -18.97 -11.22
N ALA A 80 6.51 -17.93 -11.40
CA ALA A 80 7.95 -18.06 -11.57
C ALA A 80 8.68 -18.35 -10.25
N HIS A 81 8.10 -17.88 -9.13
CA HIS A 81 8.65 -17.99 -7.78
C HIS A 81 7.61 -18.61 -6.82
N PRO A 82 7.30 -19.89 -6.95
CA PRO A 82 6.29 -20.56 -6.11
C PRO A 82 6.70 -20.65 -4.63
N GLN A 83 7.94 -20.30 -4.28
CA GLN A 83 8.44 -20.24 -2.92
C GLN A 83 8.10 -18.92 -2.20
N ILE A 84 7.45 -17.95 -2.84
CA ILE A 84 7.07 -16.70 -2.19
C ILE A 84 6.04 -16.99 -1.09
N ASP A 85 6.42 -16.73 0.15
CA ASP A 85 5.59 -16.95 1.35
C ASP A 85 4.74 -15.72 1.71
N ALA A 86 5.24 -14.51 1.36
CA ALA A 86 4.61 -13.29 1.79
C ALA A 86 4.75 -12.14 0.79
N VAL A 87 3.85 -11.16 0.90
CA VAL A 87 3.90 -9.90 0.14
C VAL A 87 3.96 -8.71 1.09
N LEU A 88 4.81 -7.75 0.78
CA LEU A 88 4.97 -6.47 1.50
C LEU A 88 4.51 -5.32 0.59
N PRO A 89 3.27 -4.83 0.71
CA PRO A 89 2.73 -3.79 -0.15
C PRO A 89 3.00 -2.36 0.37
N THR A 90 3.35 -2.20 1.66
CA THR A 90 3.42 -0.89 2.32
C THR A 90 4.56 0.00 1.83
N MET A 91 5.52 -0.56 1.08
CA MET A 91 6.68 0.17 0.56
C MET A 91 6.44 0.85 -0.79
N GLY A 92 5.27 0.70 -1.37
CA GLY A 92 4.94 1.24 -2.70
C GLY A 92 3.80 2.27 -2.70
N GLY A 93 3.44 2.82 -1.54
CA GLY A 93 2.38 3.82 -1.40
C GLY A 93 1.02 3.33 -1.91
N GLN A 94 0.15 4.27 -2.27
CA GLN A 94 -1.22 3.98 -2.70
C GLN A 94 -1.30 3.02 -3.90
N THR A 95 -0.35 3.12 -4.83
CA THR A 95 -0.31 2.24 -6.00
C THR A 95 -0.16 0.77 -5.59
N ALA A 96 0.74 0.47 -4.67
CA ALA A 96 0.96 -0.88 -4.19
C ALA A 96 -0.18 -1.38 -3.30
N LEU A 97 -0.74 -0.52 -2.44
CA LEU A 97 -1.90 -0.87 -1.60
C LEU A 97 -3.13 -1.19 -2.46
N ASN A 98 -3.43 -0.38 -3.47
CA ASN A 98 -4.55 -0.62 -4.39
C ASN A 98 -4.37 -1.94 -5.16
N LEU A 99 -3.16 -2.20 -5.66
CA LEU A 99 -2.85 -3.45 -6.35
C LEU A 99 -2.98 -4.65 -5.40
N CYS A 100 -2.60 -4.48 -4.14
CA CYS A 100 -2.72 -5.53 -3.13
C CYS A 100 -4.18 -5.87 -2.83
N ILE A 101 -5.05 -4.86 -2.72
CA ILE A 101 -6.50 -5.03 -2.54
C ILE A 101 -7.09 -5.73 -3.78
N GLU A 102 -6.79 -5.25 -4.99
CA GLU A 102 -7.26 -5.86 -6.23
C GLU A 102 -6.86 -7.34 -6.35
N ALA A 103 -5.65 -7.68 -5.94
CA ALA A 103 -5.16 -9.06 -5.93
C ALA A 103 -5.89 -9.92 -4.89
N ASP A 104 -6.23 -9.36 -3.73
CA ASP A 104 -7.01 -10.04 -2.69
C ASP A 104 -8.45 -10.31 -3.16
N GLU A 105 -9.12 -9.31 -3.72
CA GLU A 105 -10.47 -9.43 -4.28
C GLU A 105 -10.57 -10.50 -5.38
N LYS A 106 -9.48 -10.69 -6.13
CA LYS A 106 -9.35 -11.75 -7.14
C LYS A 106 -8.93 -13.10 -6.57
N GLY A 107 -8.72 -13.20 -5.25
CA GLY A 107 -8.31 -14.42 -4.57
C GLY A 107 -6.86 -14.85 -4.83
N ILE A 108 -6.03 -13.98 -5.43
CA ILE A 108 -4.66 -14.32 -5.86
C ILE A 108 -3.80 -14.74 -4.67
N TRP A 109 -3.84 -13.97 -3.57
CA TRP A 109 -3.03 -14.29 -2.40
C TRP A 109 -3.37 -15.66 -1.80
N LYS A 110 -4.66 -16.01 -1.79
CA LYS A 110 -5.15 -17.30 -1.33
C LYS A 110 -4.78 -18.44 -2.28
N ASP A 111 -4.90 -18.22 -3.58
CA ASP A 111 -4.63 -19.24 -4.60
C ASP A 111 -3.14 -19.65 -4.62
N PHE A 112 -2.24 -18.74 -4.27
CA PHE A 112 -0.80 -18.97 -4.20
C PHE A 112 -0.27 -19.15 -2.79
N ASP A 113 -1.13 -19.19 -1.75
CA ASP A 113 -0.77 -19.30 -0.33
C ASP A 113 0.20 -18.20 0.13
N VAL A 114 0.02 -16.97 -0.34
CA VAL A 114 0.86 -15.80 -0.03
C VAL A 114 0.22 -14.97 1.07
N ARG A 115 0.97 -14.74 2.14
CA ARG A 115 0.54 -13.98 3.30
C ARG A 115 0.88 -12.49 3.16
N LEU A 116 -0.05 -11.59 3.51
CA LEU A 116 0.26 -10.17 3.64
C LEU A 116 1.05 -9.92 4.94
N ILE A 117 2.10 -9.11 4.84
CA ILE A 117 2.90 -8.67 5.98
C ILE A 117 3.01 -7.15 6.04
N GLY A 118 3.17 -6.63 7.25
CA GLY A 118 3.22 -5.20 7.52
C GLY A 118 1.84 -4.55 7.69
N VAL A 119 0.83 -5.05 7.02
CA VAL A 119 -0.56 -4.57 7.10
C VAL A 119 -1.51 -5.70 6.66
N ASP A 120 -2.74 -5.70 7.14
CA ASP A 120 -3.80 -6.57 6.63
C ASP A 120 -4.79 -5.78 5.75
N ILE A 121 -5.56 -6.49 4.93
CA ILE A 121 -6.53 -5.90 3.99
C ILE A 121 -7.58 -5.05 4.71
N ASN A 122 -8.06 -5.50 5.85
CA ASN A 122 -9.07 -4.76 6.62
C ASN A 122 -8.50 -3.44 7.15
N ALA A 123 -7.25 -3.45 7.63
CA ALA A 123 -6.56 -2.24 8.06
C ALA A 123 -6.37 -1.26 6.89
N ILE A 124 -5.99 -1.74 5.70
CA ILE A 124 -5.89 -0.90 4.51
C ILE A 124 -7.25 -0.26 4.20
N ASN A 125 -8.32 -1.05 4.12
CA ASN A 125 -9.65 -0.54 3.79
C ASN A 125 -10.14 0.51 4.79
N ILE A 126 -9.94 0.27 6.09
CA ILE A 126 -10.35 1.22 7.13
C ILE A 126 -9.53 2.52 7.07
N THR A 127 -8.23 2.44 6.84
CA THR A 127 -7.36 3.62 6.86
C THR A 127 -7.45 4.46 5.59
N GLU A 128 -7.75 3.84 4.47
CA GLU A 128 -7.91 4.54 3.18
C GLU A 128 -9.29 5.17 3.01
N ASP A 129 -10.32 4.60 3.64
CA ASP A 129 -11.68 5.16 3.63
C ASP A 129 -11.86 6.14 4.80
N ARG A 130 -12.00 7.42 4.47
CA ARG A 130 -12.12 8.50 5.48
C ARG A 130 -13.32 8.33 6.40
N GLU A 131 -14.42 7.80 5.93
CA GLU A 131 -15.62 7.58 6.74
C GLU A 131 -15.43 6.40 7.69
N GLN A 132 -14.88 5.30 7.20
CA GLN A 132 -14.55 4.15 8.04
C GLN A 132 -13.50 4.51 9.10
N PHE A 133 -12.46 5.26 8.72
CA PHE A 133 -11.45 5.73 9.67
C PHE A 133 -12.05 6.64 10.75
N LYS A 134 -12.90 7.60 10.36
CA LYS A 134 -13.63 8.44 11.29
C LYS A 134 -14.47 7.62 12.27
N ASN A 135 -15.20 6.62 11.76
CA ASN A 135 -16.03 5.75 12.59
C ASN A 135 -15.19 4.92 13.56
N LEU A 136 -14.02 4.45 13.12
CA LEU A 136 -13.06 3.78 14.00
C LEU A 136 -12.58 4.71 15.12
N LEU A 137 -12.16 5.94 14.80
CA LEU A 137 -11.70 6.91 15.80
C LEU A 137 -12.79 7.23 16.82
N ASN A 138 -14.05 7.42 16.38
CA ASN A 138 -15.18 7.61 17.28
C ASN A 138 -15.38 6.41 18.21
N LYS A 139 -15.29 5.18 17.67
CA LYS A 139 -15.47 3.94 18.43
C LYS A 139 -14.43 3.77 19.55
N ILE A 140 -13.19 4.18 19.30
CA ILE A 140 -12.09 4.09 20.27
C ILE A 140 -11.91 5.35 21.12
N GLY A 141 -12.79 6.36 20.95
CA GLY A 141 -12.81 7.59 21.76
C GLY A 141 -11.66 8.57 21.46
N ILE A 142 -11.06 8.50 20.27
CA ILE A 142 -10.01 9.46 19.88
C ILE A 142 -10.67 10.73 19.33
N PRO A 143 -10.36 11.91 19.91
CA PRO A 143 -10.86 13.19 19.42
C PRO A 143 -10.41 13.46 17.98
N GLN A 144 -11.31 13.97 17.16
CA GLN A 144 -11.03 14.39 15.79
C GLN A 144 -11.74 15.69 15.45
N ALA A 145 -11.25 16.38 14.43
CA ALA A 145 -11.95 17.56 13.92
C ALA A 145 -13.34 17.16 13.39
N PRO A 146 -14.38 17.99 13.61
CA PRO A 146 -15.68 17.76 12.99
C PRO A 146 -15.54 17.67 11.47
N ALA A 147 -16.04 16.59 10.90
CA ALA A 147 -15.98 16.36 9.45
C ALA A 147 -17.25 15.68 8.96
N LYS A 148 -17.69 16.05 7.76
CA LYS A 148 -18.80 15.39 7.05
C LYS A 148 -18.48 15.27 5.58
N THR A 149 -19.00 14.22 4.95
CA THR A 149 -18.87 14.01 3.52
C THR A 149 -20.07 14.63 2.80
N ALA A 150 -19.83 15.33 1.70
CA ALA A 150 -20.85 15.85 0.81
C ALA A 150 -20.67 15.28 -0.60
N ASN A 151 -21.74 14.74 -1.17
CA ASN A 151 -21.79 14.22 -2.54
C ASN A 151 -22.57 15.17 -3.48
N SER A 152 -23.03 16.31 -2.97
CA SER A 152 -23.72 17.33 -3.75
C SER A 152 -23.49 18.73 -3.15
N PHE A 153 -23.68 19.75 -3.97
CA PHE A 153 -23.60 21.14 -3.52
C PHE A 153 -24.62 21.46 -2.42
N LEU A 154 -25.81 20.86 -2.48
CA LEU A 154 -26.86 21.07 -1.48
C LEU A 154 -26.43 20.52 -0.11
N GLN A 155 -25.90 19.30 -0.07
CA GLN A 155 -25.33 18.72 1.17
C GLN A 155 -24.16 19.54 1.69
N GLY A 156 -23.32 20.08 0.81
CA GLY A 156 -22.23 21.00 1.22
C GLY A 156 -22.76 22.25 1.91
N LYS A 157 -23.86 22.82 1.44
CA LYS A 157 -24.52 23.96 2.08
C LYS A 157 -25.13 23.62 3.44
N GLU A 158 -25.73 22.47 3.59
CA GLU A 158 -26.25 22.00 4.89
C GLU A 158 -25.13 21.86 5.92
N ILE A 159 -23.97 21.31 5.50
CA ILE A 159 -22.77 21.18 6.35
C ILE A 159 -22.20 22.55 6.69
N GLU A 160 -22.17 23.50 5.75
CA GLU A 160 -21.77 24.88 5.99
C GLU A 160 -22.63 25.54 7.09
N GLN A 161 -23.95 25.37 7.02
CA GLN A 161 -24.86 25.91 8.02
C GLN A 161 -24.66 25.30 9.41
N GLU A 162 -24.30 24.02 9.46
CA GLU A 162 -24.06 23.32 10.73
C GLU A 162 -22.72 23.68 11.36
N PHE A 163 -21.65 23.75 10.56
CA PHE A 163 -20.28 23.93 11.06
C PHE A 163 -19.86 25.41 11.15
N GLY A 164 -20.43 26.28 10.30
CA GLY A 164 -19.96 27.65 10.13
C GLY A 164 -18.59 27.74 9.46
N PHE A 165 -18.10 28.97 9.30
CA PHE A 165 -16.76 29.22 8.74
C PHE A 165 -15.74 29.49 9.86
N PRO A 166 -14.42 29.19 9.59
CA PRO A 166 -13.83 28.70 8.35
C PRO A 166 -14.02 27.19 8.14
N LEU A 167 -14.17 26.77 6.88
CA LEU A 167 -14.27 25.37 6.47
C LEU A 167 -13.10 24.98 5.57
N VAL A 168 -12.61 23.74 5.74
CA VAL A 168 -11.67 23.11 4.82
C VAL A 168 -12.42 22.11 3.96
N ILE A 169 -12.37 22.30 2.64
CA ILE A 169 -12.95 21.36 1.67
C ILE A 169 -11.81 20.55 1.07
N ARG A 170 -11.94 19.22 1.16
CA ARG A 170 -10.95 18.30 0.64
C ARG A 170 -11.61 17.27 -0.27
N PRO A 171 -11.28 17.23 -1.59
CA PRO A 171 -11.79 16.22 -2.49
C PRO A 171 -11.37 14.82 -2.06
N SER A 172 -12.17 13.81 -2.41
CA SER A 172 -11.78 12.40 -2.27
C SER A 172 -10.75 12.03 -3.33
N PHE A 173 -9.94 11.00 -3.04
CA PHE A 173 -8.93 10.47 -3.97
C PHE A 173 -7.85 11.47 -4.40
N THR A 174 -7.49 12.40 -3.56
CA THR A 174 -6.40 13.35 -3.78
C THR A 174 -5.24 13.07 -2.83
N LEU A 175 -4.02 13.24 -3.34
CA LEU A 175 -2.80 13.24 -2.54
C LEU A 175 -2.74 14.56 -1.72
N GLY A 176 -2.50 14.43 -0.43
CA GLY A 176 -2.23 15.56 0.48
C GLY A 176 -3.44 16.22 1.09
#